data_d76c3be39ccc411174137f008d149beb
#
_entry.id   d76c3be39ccc411174137f008d149beb
#
_cell.length_a   1.000
_cell.length_b   1.000
_cell.length_c   1.000
_cell.angle_alpha   90.00
_cell.angle_beta   90.00
_cell.angle_gamma   90.00
#
_symmetry.space_group_name_H-M   'P 1'
#
loop_
_entity.id
_entity.type
_entity.pdbx_description
1 polymer ?
#
loop_
_entity_poly.entity_id
_entity_poly.type
_entity_poly.pdbx_seq_one_letter_code
_entity_poly.pdbx_strand_id
1 'polypeptide(L)'
;YSFQPGEIAKIVIVLFLAGYLAQNREMLSVFTWRVGPFRLPDIRTLLPLLLMWGIALVIVVFEKDLGSALVFFFVFLVMLYVATGKKFYLVIGLGLIAIGGIGAFMAFGHVQVRVNTWLDPFADAQNTGYQLTQAIYSIADGDLFGVGIGRGLADQIPVVESDFIFAAIAEEIGLLGAAGVLL
;
A
#
# COMPACT_ATOMS: atom_id res chain seq x y z
N TYR A 1 -24.42 0.59 3.31
CA TYR A 1 -23.31 1.12 2.52
C TYR A 1 -22.66 2.24 3.33
N SER A 2 -21.45 2.01 3.85
CA SER A 2 -20.66 3.06 4.49
C SER A 2 -19.82 3.76 3.42
N PHE A 3 -20.03 5.06 3.29
CA PHE A 3 -19.23 5.90 2.42
C PHE A 3 -17.90 6.22 3.15
N GLN A 4 -16.77 5.82 2.59
CA GLN A 4 -15.46 6.18 3.12
C GLN A 4 -14.88 7.39 2.37
N PRO A 5 -14.72 8.55 3.03
CA PRO A 5 -14.11 9.73 2.41
C PRO A 5 -12.73 9.46 1.80
N GLY A 6 -11.98 8.52 2.37
CA GLY A 6 -10.66 8.10 1.90
C GLY A 6 -10.66 7.55 0.46
N GLU A 7 -11.73 6.88 0.01
CA GLU A 7 -11.82 6.36 -1.35
C GLU A 7 -11.88 7.49 -2.40
N ILE A 8 -12.68 8.54 -2.12
CA ILE A 8 -12.72 9.71 -3.00
C ILE A 8 -11.40 10.49 -2.94
N ALA A 9 -10.81 10.61 -1.76
CA ALA A 9 -9.53 11.29 -1.60
C ALA A 9 -8.44 10.69 -2.50
N LYS A 10 -8.39 9.36 -2.66
CA LYS A 10 -7.46 8.68 -3.57
C LYS A 10 -7.59 9.20 -5.01
N ILE A 11 -8.82 9.26 -5.52
CA ILE A 11 -9.08 9.70 -6.89
C ILE A 11 -8.71 11.17 -7.07
N VAL A 12 -9.14 12.04 -6.14
CA VAL A 12 -8.86 13.49 -6.19
C VAL A 12 -7.37 13.77 -6.15
N ILE A 13 -6.62 13.06 -5.29
CA ILE A 13 -5.16 13.23 -5.19
C ILE A 13 -4.47 12.80 -6.48
N VAL A 14 -4.84 11.67 -7.07
CA VAL A 14 -4.26 11.21 -8.34
C VAL A 14 -4.50 12.21 -9.45
N LEU A 15 -5.72 12.73 -9.58
CA LEU A 15 -6.08 13.74 -10.58
C LEU A 15 -5.30 15.05 -10.38
N PHE A 16 -5.18 15.52 -9.15
CA PHE A 16 -4.40 16.70 -8.84
C PHE A 16 -2.92 16.48 -9.17
N LEU A 17 -2.34 15.35 -8.72
CA LEU A 17 -0.95 15.02 -9.00
C LEU A 17 -0.69 14.98 -10.51
N ALA A 18 -1.57 14.32 -11.27
CA ALA A 18 -1.44 14.23 -12.72
C ALA A 18 -1.42 15.63 -13.37
N GLY A 19 -2.38 16.50 -13.01
CA GLY A 19 -2.45 17.85 -13.53
C GLY A 19 -1.23 18.70 -13.14
N TYR A 20 -0.83 18.66 -11.88
CA TYR A 20 0.31 19.43 -11.39
C TYR A 20 1.64 18.95 -12.01
N LEU A 21 1.85 17.64 -12.07
CA LEU A 21 3.07 17.07 -12.66
C LEU A 21 3.16 17.33 -14.16
N ALA A 22 2.04 17.28 -14.90
CA ALA A 22 2.00 17.58 -16.31
C ALA A 22 2.46 19.04 -16.60
N GLN A 23 2.03 19.99 -15.77
CA GLN A 23 2.38 21.40 -15.92
C GLN A 23 3.83 21.72 -15.48
N ASN A 24 4.35 21.02 -14.47
CA ASN A 24 5.62 21.35 -13.83
C ASN A 24 6.75 20.32 -14.09
N ARG A 25 6.53 19.37 -15.00
CA ARG A 25 7.50 18.27 -15.25
C ARG A 25 8.91 18.75 -15.59
N GLU A 26 9.03 19.82 -16.38
CA GLU A 26 10.31 20.35 -16.80
C GLU A 26 11.08 20.94 -15.60
N MET A 27 10.41 21.75 -14.78
CA MET A 27 11.01 22.31 -13.57
C MET A 27 11.42 21.24 -12.55
N LEU A 28 10.60 20.20 -12.40
CA LEU A 28 10.91 19.07 -11.50
C LEU A 28 12.02 18.16 -12.03
N SER A 29 12.26 18.18 -13.35
CA SER A 29 13.34 17.39 -13.97
C SER A 29 14.68 18.10 -13.94
N VAL A 30 14.71 19.44 -13.77
CA VAL A 30 15.92 20.25 -13.72
C VAL A 30 16.35 20.43 -12.27
N PHE A 31 17.52 19.89 -11.93
CA PHE A 31 18.09 20.02 -10.59
C PHE A 31 18.97 21.28 -10.53
N THR A 32 18.38 22.34 -10.00
CA THR A 32 19.01 23.67 -9.97
C THR A 32 19.79 23.95 -8.69
N TRP A 33 19.39 23.37 -7.59
CA TRP A 33 20.01 23.60 -6.29
C TRP A 33 21.19 22.67 -6.04
N ARG A 34 22.34 23.24 -5.72
CA ARG A 34 23.55 22.48 -5.34
C ARG A 34 23.72 22.53 -3.84
N VAL A 35 23.62 21.34 -3.20
CA VAL A 35 23.94 21.16 -1.78
C VAL A 35 25.11 20.19 -1.70
N GLY A 36 26.34 20.74 -1.64
CA GLY A 36 27.55 19.93 -1.69
C GLY A 36 27.70 19.18 -3.04
N PRO A 37 27.92 17.87 -3.01
CA PRO A 37 28.06 17.05 -4.21
C PRO A 37 26.71 16.71 -4.88
N PHE A 38 25.58 17.00 -4.21
CA PHE A 38 24.25 16.64 -4.69
C PHE A 38 23.56 17.83 -5.37
N ARG A 39 22.87 17.52 -6.47
CA ARG A 39 21.97 18.46 -7.12
C ARG A 39 20.54 18.13 -6.73
N LEU A 40 19.83 19.12 -6.18
CA LEU A 40 18.45 18.98 -5.73
C LEU A 40 17.50 19.69 -6.69
N PRO A 41 16.25 19.21 -6.82
CA PRO A 41 15.21 19.93 -7.56
C PRO A 41 14.83 21.23 -6.84
N ASP A 42 14.21 22.15 -7.57
CA ASP A 42 13.73 23.40 -6.98
C ASP A 42 12.64 23.13 -5.93
N ILE A 43 12.93 23.54 -4.70
CA ILE A 43 12.03 23.35 -3.55
C ILE A 43 10.70 24.09 -3.75
N ARG A 44 10.71 25.20 -4.46
CA ARG A 44 9.49 25.99 -4.71
C ARG A 44 8.47 25.22 -5.56
N THR A 45 8.96 24.42 -6.49
CA THR A 45 8.12 23.57 -7.35
C THR A 45 7.69 22.31 -6.63
N LEU A 46 8.52 21.78 -5.72
CA LEU A 46 8.17 20.61 -4.91
C LEU A 46 7.21 20.94 -3.76
N LEU A 47 7.25 22.14 -3.21
CA LEU A 47 6.53 22.51 -2.00
C LEU A 47 5.01 22.32 -2.09
N PRO A 48 4.28 22.79 -3.12
CA PRO A 48 2.84 22.59 -3.24
C PRO A 48 2.48 21.10 -3.30
N LEU A 49 3.31 20.33 -3.98
CA LEU A 49 3.16 18.90 -4.16
C LEU A 49 3.35 18.14 -2.85
N LEU A 50 4.40 18.48 -2.09
CA LEU A 50 4.67 17.90 -0.77
C LEU A 50 3.62 18.32 0.27
N LEU A 51 3.13 19.57 0.23
CA LEU A 51 2.09 20.03 1.14
C LEU A 51 0.79 19.27 0.92
N MET A 52 0.34 19.16 -0.30
CA MET A 52 -0.91 18.46 -0.59
C MET A 52 -0.83 16.96 -0.27
N TRP A 53 0.29 16.33 -0.66
CA TRP A 53 0.55 14.95 -0.30
C TRP A 53 0.69 14.77 1.22
N GLY A 54 1.37 15.69 1.91
CA GLY A 54 1.52 15.67 3.37
C GLY A 54 0.19 15.78 4.10
N ILE A 55 -0.71 16.65 3.65
CA ILE A 55 -2.08 16.78 4.21
C ILE A 55 -2.85 15.46 4.04
N ALA A 56 -2.80 14.88 2.84
CA ALA A 56 -3.45 13.61 2.56
C ALA A 56 -2.90 12.48 3.44
N LEU A 57 -1.59 12.42 3.60
CA LEU A 57 -0.94 11.42 4.45
C LEU A 57 -1.32 11.59 5.93
N VAL A 58 -1.38 12.82 6.42
CA VAL A 58 -1.82 13.12 7.78
C VAL A 58 -3.24 12.60 8.01
N ILE A 59 -4.18 12.86 7.09
CA ILE A 59 -5.56 12.38 7.21
C ILE A 59 -5.58 10.85 7.31
N VAL A 60 -4.89 10.15 6.42
CA VAL A 60 -4.86 8.68 6.38
C VAL A 60 -4.19 8.08 7.62
N VAL A 61 -3.15 8.73 8.15
CA VAL A 61 -2.50 8.32 9.40
C VAL A 61 -3.45 8.46 10.59
N PHE A 62 -4.25 9.53 10.64
CA PHE A 62 -5.29 9.69 11.68
C PHE A 62 -6.39 8.63 11.59
N GLU A 63 -6.72 8.15 10.40
CA GLU A 63 -7.63 7.01 10.19
C GLU A 63 -7.01 5.67 10.63
N LYS A 64 -5.73 5.65 11.01
CA LYS A 64 -4.93 4.45 11.35
C LYS A 64 -4.86 3.41 10.23
N ASP A 65 -5.10 3.85 9.00
CA ASP A 65 -5.00 3.02 7.80
C ASP A 65 -3.61 3.13 7.16
N LEU A 66 -2.69 2.33 7.68
CA LEU A 66 -1.32 2.26 7.17
C LEU A 66 -1.24 1.71 5.74
N GLY A 67 -2.19 0.84 5.37
CA GLY A 67 -2.24 0.28 4.02
C GLY A 67 -2.50 1.36 2.98
N SER A 68 -3.55 2.15 3.18
CA SER A 68 -3.84 3.31 2.32
C SER A 68 -2.72 4.33 2.31
N ALA A 69 -2.09 4.63 3.46
CA ALA A 69 -0.95 5.54 3.52
C ALA A 69 0.19 5.09 2.61
N LEU A 70 0.50 3.80 2.60
CA LEU A 70 1.55 3.21 1.79
C LEU A 70 1.21 3.25 0.30
N VAL A 71 -0.04 2.95 -0.07
CA VAL A 71 -0.54 3.07 -1.45
C VAL A 71 -0.44 4.51 -1.94
N PHE A 72 -0.88 5.50 -1.17
CA PHE A 72 -0.75 6.92 -1.51
C PHE A 72 0.70 7.33 -1.74
N PHE A 73 1.60 6.85 -0.89
CA PHE A 73 3.01 7.13 -1.03
C PHE A 73 3.58 6.54 -2.33
N PHE A 74 3.26 5.29 -2.63
CA PHE A 74 3.71 4.65 -3.86
C PHE A 74 3.16 5.31 -5.11
N VAL A 75 1.86 5.64 -5.13
CA VAL A 75 1.25 6.36 -6.25
C VAL A 75 1.97 7.69 -6.49
N PHE A 76 2.19 8.47 -5.43
CA PHE A 76 2.94 9.72 -5.51
C PHE A 76 4.34 9.52 -6.10
N LEU A 77 5.07 8.55 -5.58
CA LEU A 77 6.45 8.28 -5.98
C LEU A 77 6.56 7.83 -7.44
N VAL A 78 5.68 6.91 -7.86
CA VAL A 78 5.63 6.40 -9.23
C VAL A 78 5.24 7.51 -10.21
N MET A 79 4.22 8.30 -9.89
CA MET A 79 3.80 9.43 -10.74
C MET A 79 4.92 10.47 -10.88
N LEU A 80 5.61 10.80 -9.79
CA LEU A 80 6.74 11.72 -9.82
C LEU A 80 7.90 11.20 -10.67
N TYR A 81 8.18 9.90 -10.57
CA TYR A 81 9.20 9.24 -11.40
C TYR A 81 8.80 9.24 -12.88
N VAL A 82 7.57 8.86 -13.21
CA VAL A 82 7.08 8.81 -14.59
C VAL A 82 7.09 10.22 -15.22
N ALA A 83 6.68 11.23 -14.48
CA ALA A 83 6.65 12.60 -14.97
C ALA A 83 8.06 13.20 -15.21
N THR A 84 9.03 12.87 -14.37
CA THR A 84 10.37 13.48 -14.40
C THR A 84 11.45 12.63 -15.04
N GLY A 85 11.26 11.30 -15.09
CA GLY A 85 12.27 10.33 -15.52
C GLY A 85 13.48 10.19 -14.59
N LYS A 86 13.44 10.80 -13.39
CA LYS A 86 14.60 10.86 -12.48
C LYS A 86 14.53 9.77 -11.41
N LYS A 87 15.43 8.79 -11.50
CA LYS A 87 15.58 7.72 -10.49
C LYS A 87 15.88 8.24 -9.08
N PHE A 88 16.38 9.47 -8.97
CA PHE A 88 16.64 10.15 -7.70
C PHE A 88 15.40 10.15 -6.78
N TYR A 89 14.21 10.45 -7.32
CA TYR A 89 12.98 10.46 -6.55
C TYR A 89 12.61 9.07 -6.01
N LEU A 90 12.84 8.01 -6.82
CA LEU A 90 12.62 6.63 -6.35
C LEU A 90 13.55 6.25 -5.21
N VAL A 91 14.84 6.57 -5.34
CA VAL A 91 15.84 6.23 -4.31
C VAL A 91 15.53 6.93 -3.00
N ILE A 92 15.26 8.23 -3.04
CA ILE A 92 14.89 8.98 -1.83
C ILE A 92 13.55 8.50 -1.27
N GLY A 93 12.56 8.26 -2.12
CA GLY A 93 11.27 7.77 -1.67
C GLY A 93 11.36 6.42 -0.98
N LEU A 94 12.08 5.46 -1.56
CA LEU A 94 12.32 4.16 -0.92
C LEU A 94 13.08 4.29 0.41
N GLY A 95 14.06 5.20 0.47
CA GLY A 95 14.75 5.52 1.72
C GLY A 95 13.80 6.08 2.79
N LEU A 96 12.89 6.97 2.41
CA LEU A 96 11.89 7.54 3.32
C LEU A 96 10.88 6.48 3.79
N ILE A 97 10.47 5.54 2.92
CA ILE A 97 9.64 4.39 3.32
C ILE A 97 10.36 3.55 4.38
N ALA A 98 11.64 3.23 4.15
CA ALA A 98 12.41 2.41 5.08
C ALA A 98 12.55 3.12 6.45
N ILE A 99 12.92 4.40 6.46
CA ILE A 99 13.06 5.20 7.69
C ILE A 99 11.69 5.36 8.37
N GLY A 100 10.66 5.71 7.61
CA GLY A 100 9.30 5.88 8.12
C GLY A 100 8.71 4.59 8.66
N GLY A 101 8.94 3.47 7.99
CA GLY A 101 8.51 2.14 8.43
C GLY A 101 9.19 1.72 9.74
N ILE A 102 10.50 1.91 9.85
CA ILE A 102 11.24 1.65 11.10
C ILE A 102 10.73 2.57 12.21
N GLY A 103 10.55 3.85 11.93
CA GLY A 103 10.01 4.81 12.90
C GLY A 103 8.59 4.45 13.35
N ALA A 104 7.72 4.05 12.42
CA ALA A 104 6.37 3.62 12.74
C ALA A 104 6.36 2.33 13.58
N PHE A 105 7.22 1.37 13.26
CA PHE A 105 7.38 0.16 14.05
C PHE A 105 7.83 0.46 15.48
N MET A 106 8.75 1.42 15.67
CA MET A 106 9.23 1.81 17.01
C MET A 106 8.20 2.61 17.81
N ALA A 107 7.37 3.44 17.12
CA ALA A 107 6.48 4.39 17.78
C ALA A 107 5.07 3.82 18.06
N PHE A 108 4.59 2.87 17.22
CA PHE A 108 3.19 2.45 17.26
C PHE A 108 3.02 0.95 17.52
N GLY A 109 2.43 0.58 18.66
CA GLY A 109 2.20 -0.82 19.04
C GLY A 109 1.33 -1.60 18.03
N HIS A 110 0.34 -0.97 17.41
CA HIS A 110 -0.47 -1.63 16.38
C HIS A 110 0.32 -1.98 15.11
N VAL A 111 1.37 -1.22 14.79
CA VAL A 111 2.29 -1.54 13.69
C VAL A 111 3.14 -2.76 14.04
N GLN A 112 3.64 -2.80 15.29
CA GLN A 112 4.41 -3.95 15.80
C GLN A 112 3.58 -5.24 15.73
N VAL A 113 2.33 -5.20 16.19
CA VAL A 113 1.42 -6.34 16.11
C VAL A 113 1.26 -6.82 14.67
N ARG A 114 0.97 -5.92 13.73
CA ARG A 114 0.81 -6.26 12.30
C ARG A 114 2.08 -6.87 11.69
N VAL A 115 3.24 -6.31 11.99
CA VAL A 115 4.52 -6.83 11.49
C VAL A 115 4.83 -8.19 12.09
N ASN A 116 4.65 -8.37 13.40
CA ASN A 116 4.88 -9.64 14.07
C ASN A 116 3.92 -10.73 13.54
N THR A 117 2.64 -10.42 13.40
CA THR A 117 1.64 -11.33 12.82
C THR A 117 1.98 -11.70 11.36
N TRP A 118 2.53 -10.77 10.58
CA TRP A 118 2.96 -11.05 9.21
C TRP A 118 4.19 -11.96 9.16
N LEU A 119 5.14 -11.78 10.09
CA LEU A 119 6.36 -12.60 10.15
C LEU A 119 6.08 -14.00 10.69
N ASP A 120 5.22 -14.11 11.71
CA ASP A 120 4.82 -15.39 12.31
C ASP A 120 3.33 -15.36 12.69
N PRO A 121 2.42 -15.67 11.74
CA PRO A 121 0.99 -15.67 11.99
C PRO A 121 0.56 -16.78 12.97
N PHE A 122 1.36 -17.83 13.11
CA PHE A 122 1.05 -18.97 13.97
C PHE A 122 1.43 -18.76 15.44
N ALA A 123 2.24 -17.75 15.75
CA ALA A 123 2.62 -17.42 17.13
C ALA A 123 1.40 -17.09 18.01
N ASP A 124 0.37 -16.44 17.44
CA ASP A 124 -0.90 -16.15 18.12
C ASP A 124 -2.10 -16.39 17.18
N ALA A 125 -2.18 -17.65 16.71
CA ALA A 125 -3.16 -18.09 15.71
C ALA A 125 -4.63 -17.94 16.15
N GLN A 126 -4.89 -17.80 17.47
CA GLN A 126 -6.26 -17.71 18.01
C GLN A 126 -6.75 -16.27 18.19
N ASN A 127 -5.85 -15.28 18.20
CA ASN A 127 -6.18 -13.86 18.41
C ASN A 127 -5.69 -13.00 17.26
N THR A 128 -4.50 -12.40 17.40
CA THR A 128 -3.98 -11.43 16.43
C THR A 128 -3.67 -12.02 15.07
N GLY A 129 -3.27 -13.30 15.02
CA GLY A 129 -2.97 -14.04 13.80
C GLY A 129 -4.16 -14.80 13.20
N TYR A 130 -5.32 -14.83 13.89
CA TYR A 130 -6.45 -15.70 13.52
C TYR A 130 -6.88 -15.53 12.05
N GLN A 131 -7.12 -14.30 11.63
CA GLN A 131 -7.59 -14.00 10.27
C GLN A 131 -6.59 -14.46 9.19
N LEU A 132 -5.30 -14.18 9.39
CA LEU A 132 -4.26 -14.57 8.44
C LEU A 132 -4.05 -16.09 8.44
N THR A 133 -4.10 -16.72 9.60
CA THR A 133 -3.97 -18.18 9.75
C THR A 133 -5.12 -18.93 9.06
N GLN A 134 -6.36 -18.45 9.23
CA GLN A 134 -7.52 -19.03 8.54
C GLN A 134 -7.39 -18.86 7.02
N ALA A 135 -6.94 -17.69 6.54
CA ALA A 135 -6.71 -17.48 5.12
C ALA A 135 -5.64 -18.44 4.54
N ILE A 136 -4.58 -18.70 5.29
CA ILE A 136 -3.54 -19.66 4.88
C ILE A 136 -4.12 -21.08 4.83
N TYR A 137 -4.95 -21.47 5.79
CA TYR A 137 -5.59 -22.79 5.79
C TYR A 137 -6.54 -22.94 4.61
N SER A 138 -7.40 -21.94 4.32
CA SER A 138 -8.27 -21.98 3.15
C SER A 138 -7.50 -22.13 1.84
N ILE A 139 -6.38 -21.42 1.68
CA ILE A 139 -5.52 -21.59 0.48
C ILE A 139 -4.93 -23.01 0.42
N ALA A 140 -4.54 -23.57 1.57
CA ALA A 140 -3.99 -24.92 1.63
C ALA A 140 -5.06 -26.00 1.33
N ASP A 141 -6.27 -25.84 1.85
CA ASP A 141 -7.40 -26.75 1.63
C ASP A 141 -7.85 -26.77 0.16
N GLY A 142 -7.69 -25.65 -0.55
CA GLY A 142 -7.97 -25.58 -1.98
C GLY A 142 -7.05 -26.41 -2.87
N ASP A 143 -5.86 -26.76 -2.41
CA ASP A 143 -4.86 -27.50 -3.19
C ASP A 143 -4.70 -26.94 -4.63
N LEU A 144 -4.46 -27.78 -5.63
CA LEU A 144 -4.27 -27.37 -7.02
C LEU A 144 -5.59 -27.07 -7.75
N PHE A 145 -6.66 -27.82 -7.45
CA PHE A 145 -7.91 -27.81 -8.24
C PHE A 145 -9.11 -27.22 -7.50
N GLY A 146 -8.98 -26.92 -6.23
CA GLY A 146 -10.04 -26.39 -5.39
C GLY A 146 -10.98 -27.48 -4.83
N VAL A 147 -11.67 -27.12 -3.74
CA VAL A 147 -12.73 -27.97 -3.16
C VAL A 147 -14.04 -27.93 -3.95
N GLY A 148 -14.17 -26.97 -4.85
CA GLY A 148 -15.36 -26.75 -5.68
C GLY A 148 -16.13 -25.50 -5.27
N ILE A 149 -16.76 -24.83 -6.24
CA ILE A 149 -17.51 -23.57 -6.05
C ILE A 149 -18.65 -23.81 -5.03
N GLY A 150 -18.69 -22.97 -4.00
CA GLY A 150 -19.69 -23.03 -2.93
C GLY A 150 -19.51 -24.21 -1.95
N ARG A 151 -18.35 -24.87 -1.95
CA ARG A 151 -18.03 -25.97 -1.03
C ARG A 151 -16.92 -25.61 -0.04
N GLY A 152 -16.31 -24.45 -0.19
CA GLY A 152 -15.30 -23.95 0.74
C GLY A 152 -15.90 -23.54 2.08
N LEU A 153 -15.04 -23.35 3.06
CA LEU A 153 -15.36 -22.88 4.40
C LEU A 153 -14.80 -21.47 4.64
N ALA A 154 -14.66 -20.69 3.57
CA ALA A 154 -14.11 -19.35 3.61
C ALA A 154 -14.85 -18.41 4.59
N ASP A 155 -16.11 -18.70 4.92
CA ASP A 155 -16.89 -18.00 5.94
C ASP A 155 -16.23 -18.00 7.33
N GLN A 156 -15.28 -18.89 7.57
CA GLN A 156 -14.50 -18.93 8.81
C GLN A 156 -13.46 -17.80 8.89
N ILE A 157 -13.12 -17.18 7.75
CA ILE A 157 -12.21 -16.04 7.71
C ILE A 157 -13.01 -14.77 8.02
N PRO A 158 -12.71 -14.05 9.12
CA PRO A 158 -13.38 -12.78 9.41
C PRO A 158 -13.18 -11.79 8.26
N VAL A 159 -14.27 -11.14 7.82
CA VAL A 159 -14.25 -10.10 6.76
C VAL A 159 -13.62 -10.61 5.44
N VAL A 160 -13.85 -11.86 5.11
CA VAL A 160 -13.33 -12.51 3.89
C VAL A 160 -13.65 -11.74 2.62
N GLU A 161 -14.84 -11.14 2.55
CA GLU A 161 -15.37 -10.44 1.37
C GLU A 161 -14.56 -9.20 0.97
N SER A 162 -13.86 -8.55 1.91
CA SER A 162 -13.07 -7.35 1.66
C SER A 162 -11.56 -7.63 1.68
N ASP A 163 -11.07 -8.34 2.69
CA ASP A 163 -9.65 -8.42 2.99
C ASP A 163 -8.99 -9.70 2.47
N PHE A 164 -9.76 -10.80 2.38
CA PHE A 164 -9.23 -12.12 2.04
C PHE A 164 -10.01 -12.85 0.94
N ILE A 165 -10.67 -12.12 0.06
CA ILE A 165 -11.41 -12.70 -1.06
C ILE A 165 -10.55 -13.65 -1.91
N PHE A 166 -9.26 -13.37 -2.06
CA PHE A 166 -8.33 -14.22 -2.79
C PHE A 166 -8.16 -15.59 -2.12
N ALA A 167 -8.18 -15.67 -0.78
CA ALA A 167 -8.11 -16.93 -0.05
C ALA A 167 -9.35 -17.79 -0.32
N ALA A 168 -10.55 -17.18 -0.31
CA ALA A 168 -11.79 -17.86 -0.67
C ALA A 168 -11.78 -18.39 -2.12
N ILE A 169 -11.30 -17.56 -3.06
CA ILE A 169 -11.15 -17.97 -4.46
C ILE A 169 -10.17 -19.13 -4.58
N ALA A 170 -9.03 -19.07 -3.88
CA ALA A 170 -8.02 -20.13 -3.93
C ALA A 170 -8.52 -21.43 -3.31
N GLU A 171 -9.36 -21.39 -2.26
CA GLU A 171 -10.01 -22.56 -1.67
C GLU A 171 -10.97 -23.22 -2.67
N GLU A 172 -11.85 -22.44 -3.32
CA GLU A 172 -12.89 -22.99 -4.17
C GLU A 172 -12.41 -23.48 -5.53
N ILE A 173 -11.49 -22.75 -6.18
CA ILE A 173 -11.01 -23.08 -7.55
C ILE A 173 -9.55 -23.53 -7.60
N GLY A 174 -8.90 -23.62 -6.44
CA GLY A 174 -7.53 -24.10 -6.28
C GLY A 174 -6.47 -23.09 -6.74
N LEU A 175 -5.21 -23.44 -6.55
CA LEU A 175 -4.08 -22.58 -6.90
C LEU A 175 -4.00 -22.29 -8.41
N LEU A 176 -4.41 -23.22 -9.26
CA LEU A 176 -4.43 -23.00 -10.71
C LEU A 176 -5.46 -21.95 -11.12
N GLY A 177 -6.67 -22.03 -10.54
CA GLY A 177 -7.70 -21.02 -10.78
C GLY A 177 -7.33 -19.67 -10.16
N ALA A 178 -6.78 -19.65 -8.96
CA ALA A 178 -6.30 -18.45 -8.29
C ALA A 178 -5.16 -17.78 -9.09
N ALA A 179 -4.23 -18.55 -9.65
CA ALA A 179 -3.20 -18.04 -10.54
C ALA A 179 -3.79 -17.39 -11.81
N GLY A 180 -4.86 -17.98 -12.36
CA GLY A 180 -5.59 -17.41 -13.51
C GLY A 180 -6.28 -16.08 -13.20
N VAL A 181 -6.62 -15.81 -11.94
CA VAL A 181 -7.18 -14.51 -11.50
C VAL A 181 -6.10 -13.43 -11.41
N LEU A 182 -4.83 -13.82 -11.17
CA LEU A 182 -3.71 -12.88 -11.05
C LEU A 182 -3.06 -12.52 -12.39
N LEU A 183 -3.28 -13.31 -13.46
CA LEU A 183 -2.71 -13.13 -14.80
C LEU A 183 -3.65 -12.36 -15.72
#